data_53800c3af99df108f0a627a833b0e87b
#
_entry.id   53800c3af99df108f0a627a833b0e87b
#
_cell.length_a   1.000
_cell.length_b   1.000
_cell.length_c   1.000
_cell.angle_alpha   90.00
_cell.angle_beta   90.00
_cell.angle_gamma   90.00
#
_symmetry.space_group_name_H-M   'P 1'
#
loop_
_entity.id
_entity.type
_entity.pdbx_description
1 polymer ?
#
loop_
_entity_poly.entity_id
_entity_poly.type
_entity_poly.pdbx_seq_one_letter_code
_entity_poly.pdbx_strand_id
1 'polypeptide(L)'
;MNLNWLRPVSMMNSRSLFVAAAAACLLLSPVSQAQEPSAPSDAVTIELNKLEKSDKGCRAYVVVTNTSKSTYDAFKLDLVMFQSDGIIGRRFALDLAPVRPDKRSVKLFDLDGANCEEIGSFLVNDIMECRTSTGPATDCLANLKVKSLTKVEISK
;
A
#
# COMPACT_ATOMS: atom_id res chain seq x y z
N MET A 1 -28.27 -3.91 -78.00
CA MET A 1 -29.43 -4.77 -78.36
C MET A 1 -30.30 -4.93 -77.16
N ASN A 2 -31.33 -4.10 -77.20
CA ASN A 2 -32.76 -4.46 -76.97
C ASN A 2 -33.09 -4.88 -75.59
N LEU A 3 -33.97 -4.25 -75.02
CA LEU A 3 -35.30 -3.58 -75.12
C LEU A 3 -36.15 -4.14 -74.01
N ASN A 4 -36.66 -3.13 -73.21
CA ASN A 4 -38.09 -2.99 -72.89
C ASN A 4 -38.79 -4.16 -72.16
N TRP A 5 -39.71 -3.94 -71.24
CA TRP A 5 -40.91 -3.11 -71.27
C TRP A 5 -41.56 -3.06 -69.87
N LEU A 6 -41.88 -1.86 -69.41
CA LEU A 6 -43.19 -1.35 -68.98
C LEU A 6 -44.01 -2.04 -67.88
N ARG A 7 -44.27 -1.20 -66.88
CA ARG A 7 -45.42 -0.95 -65.98
C ARG A 7 -46.77 -1.66 -66.27
N PRO A 8 -47.68 -1.75 -65.29
CA PRO A 8 -48.28 -0.57 -64.68
C PRO A 8 -48.75 -0.67 -63.19
N VAL A 9 -48.89 0.50 -62.66
CA VAL A 9 -49.70 1.05 -61.59
C VAL A 9 -50.99 0.33 -61.33
N SER A 10 -51.31 0.07 -60.03
CA SER A 10 -52.69 0.11 -59.54
C SER A 10 -52.75 0.67 -58.13
N MET A 11 -53.54 1.65 -57.99
CA MET A 11 -53.92 2.42 -56.83
C MET A 11 -54.82 1.67 -55.87
N MET A 12 -54.90 2.29 -54.63
CA MET A 12 -56.04 2.31 -53.73
C MET A 12 -56.08 1.20 -52.63
N ASN A 13 -56.13 1.46 -51.39
CA ASN A 13 -56.91 2.37 -50.62
C ASN A 13 -56.67 2.17 -49.12
N SER A 14 -56.43 3.22 -48.42
CA SER A 14 -56.99 3.59 -47.11
C SER A 14 -57.50 2.46 -46.19
N ARG A 15 -56.91 2.36 -44.99
CA ARG A 15 -57.63 2.57 -43.72
C ARG A 15 -56.64 2.47 -42.53
N SER A 16 -56.69 3.51 -41.78
CA SER A 16 -56.16 3.73 -40.45
C SER A 16 -56.28 2.51 -39.52
N LEU A 17 -55.17 2.16 -38.89
CA LEU A 17 -55.21 1.53 -37.58
C LEU A 17 -54.00 2.03 -36.78
N PHE A 18 -54.32 2.84 -35.79
CA PHE A 18 -53.39 3.28 -34.76
C PHE A 18 -52.93 2.04 -33.97
N VAL A 19 -51.68 1.67 -34.09
CA VAL A 19 -51.04 0.76 -33.15
C VAL A 19 -50.04 1.56 -32.34
N ALA A 20 -50.39 1.72 -31.07
CA ALA A 20 -49.58 2.36 -30.07
C ALA A 20 -48.24 1.61 -29.95
N ALA A 21 -47.14 2.25 -30.35
CA ALA A 21 -45.78 1.78 -30.07
C ALA A 21 -45.49 2.10 -28.61
N ALA A 22 -45.62 1.11 -27.74
CA ALA A 22 -45.08 1.19 -26.39
C ALA A 22 -43.58 1.21 -26.47
N ALA A 23 -42.99 2.37 -26.26
CA ALA A 23 -41.54 2.55 -26.10
C ALA A 23 -41.12 1.90 -24.78
N ALA A 24 -40.59 0.67 -24.83
CA ALA A 24 -39.89 0.05 -23.71
C ALA A 24 -38.54 0.75 -23.52
N CYS A 25 -38.50 1.77 -22.64
CA CYS A 25 -37.26 2.30 -22.10
C CYS A 25 -36.59 1.21 -21.24
N LEU A 26 -35.65 0.48 -21.83
CA LEU A 26 -34.67 -0.33 -21.10
C LEU A 26 -33.81 0.60 -20.27
N LEU A 27 -34.14 0.73 -19.00
CA LEU A 27 -33.31 1.38 -17.98
C LEU A 27 -32.04 0.53 -17.81
N LEU A 28 -30.97 0.88 -18.55
CA LEU A 28 -29.63 0.43 -18.29
C LEU A 28 -29.18 1.06 -16.98
N SER A 29 -29.44 0.39 -15.87
CA SER A 29 -28.88 0.77 -14.59
C SER A 29 -27.35 0.58 -14.67
N PRO A 30 -26.54 1.59 -14.39
CA PRO A 30 -25.11 1.38 -14.27
C PRO A 30 -24.87 0.41 -13.10
N VAL A 31 -24.27 -0.73 -13.40
CA VAL A 31 -23.76 -1.64 -12.37
C VAL A 31 -22.63 -0.89 -11.68
N SER A 32 -22.93 -0.34 -10.51
CA SER A 32 -21.91 0.21 -9.61
C SER A 32 -21.04 -0.96 -9.18
N GLN A 33 -19.85 -1.09 -9.77
CA GLN A 33 -18.84 -2.00 -9.28
C GLN A 33 -18.42 -1.49 -7.90
N ALA A 34 -18.97 -2.12 -6.87
CA ALA A 34 -18.43 -1.98 -5.54
C ALA A 34 -16.98 -2.48 -5.61
N GLN A 35 -16.00 -1.55 -5.46
CA GLN A 35 -14.62 -1.94 -5.25
C GLN A 35 -14.59 -2.81 -4.01
N GLU A 36 -14.32 -4.11 -4.21
CA GLU A 36 -13.99 -4.98 -3.08
C GLU A 36 -12.85 -4.32 -2.30
N PRO A 37 -12.98 -4.24 -0.96
CA PRO A 37 -11.88 -3.78 -0.15
C PRO A 37 -10.69 -4.69 -0.49
N SER A 38 -9.65 -4.10 -1.07
CA SER A 38 -8.41 -4.82 -1.39
C SER A 38 -7.98 -5.55 -0.13
N ALA A 39 -7.83 -6.85 -0.22
CA ALA A 39 -7.29 -7.67 0.86
C ALA A 39 -6.06 -6.97 1.42
N PRO A 40 -5.85 -6.94 2.76
CA PRO A 40 -4.71 -6.27 3.34
C PRO A 40 -3.46 -6.81 2.65
N SER A 41 -2.79 -5.95 1.89
CA SER A 41 -1.54 -6.31 1.23
C SER A 41 -0.60 -6.86 2.30
N ASP A 42 -0.04 -8.03 2.05
CA ASP A 42 0.96 -8.66 2.91
C ASP A 42 2.02 -7.61 3.27
N ALA A 43 1.91 -7.04 4.45
CA ALA A 43 2.70 -5.89 4.84
C ALA A 43 3.35 -6.08 6.21
N VAL A 44 4.60 -5.68 6.29
CA VAL A 44 5.26 -5.44 7.57
C VAL A 44 5.04 -3.97 7.93
N THR A 45 4.57 -3.73 9.15
CA THR A 45 4.43 -2.38 9.71
C THR A 45 5.46 -2.19 10.80
N ILE A 46 6.18 -1.07 10.74
CA ILE A 46 7.12 -0.63 11.77
C ILE A 46 6.55 0.62 12.42
N GLU A 47 6.44 0.58 13.72
CA GLU A 47 5.93 1.68 14.54
C GLU A 47 7.02 2.12 15.52
N LEU A 48 7.51 3.35 15.40
CA LEU A 48 8.31 3.96 16.46
C LEU A 48 7.38 4.27 17.63
N ASN A 49 7.42 3.43 18.67
CA ASN A 49 6.46 3.49 19.76
C ASN A 49 6.94 4.42 20.87
N LYS A 50 8.23 4.37 21.21
CA LYS A 50 8.80 5.16 22.32
C LYS A 50 10.28 5.43 22.06
N LEU A 51 10.73 6.59 22.48
CA LEU A 51 12.15 6.91 22.70
C LEU A 51 12.35 7.15 24.19
N GLU A 52 13.42 6.61 24.76
CA GLU A 52 13.70 6.68 26.19
C GLU A 52 15.20 6.90 26.42
N LYS A 53 15.53 7.83 27.28
CA LYS A 53 16.90 8.05 27.70
C LYS A 53 17.47 6.81 28.38
N SER A 54 18.66 6.40 28.04
CA SER A 54 19.38 5.29 28.62
C SER A 54 20.80 5.71 28.99
N ASP A 55 21.51 4.88 29.76
CA ASP A 55 22.91 5.15 30.15
C ASP A 55 23.86 5.24 28.95
N LYS A 56 23.46 4.64 27.81
CA LYS A 56 24.27 4.65 26.56
C LYS A 56 23.86 5.74 25.58
N GLY A 57 22.74 6.42 25.83
CA GLY A 57 22.19 7.42 24.91
C GLY A 57 20.67 7.35 24.83
N CYS A 58 20.11 7.08 23.64
CA CYS A 58 18.67 6.97 23.43
C CYS A 58 18.28 5.56 23.05
N ARG A 59 17.30 4.98 23.73
CA ARG A 59 16.71 3.68 23.40
C ARG A 59 15.43 3.87 22.63
N ALA A 60 15.35 3.25 21.45
CA ALA A 60 14.16 3.21 20.63
C ALA A 60 13.39 1.90 20.86
N TYR A 61 12.11 2.01 21.09
CA TYR A 61 11.16 0.89 21.13
C TYR A 61 10.41 0.88 19.82
N VAL A 62 10.60 -0.19 19.06
CA VAL A 62 9.98 -0.37 17.76
C VAL A 62 9.02 -1.55 17.80
N VAL A 63 7.78 -1.31 17.46
CA VAL A 63 6.78 -2.36 17.31
C VAL A 63 6.75 -2.79 15.87
N VAL A 64 6.98 -4.08 15.63
CA VAL A 64 6.95 -4.71 14.32
C VAL A 64 5.70 -5.58 14.24
N THR A 65 4.84 -5.31 13.27
CA THR A 65 3.64 -6.10 12.99
C THR A 65 3.76 -6.70 11.60
N ASN A 66 3.65 -8.01 11.51
CA ASN A 66 3.61 -8.73 10.24
C ASN A 66 2.20 -9.29 10.05
N THR A 67 1.50 -8.79 9.04
CA THR A 67 0.15 -9.26 8.68
C THR A 67 0.20 -10.29 7.54
N SER A 68 1.40 -10.58 7.02
CA SER A 68 1.59 -11.62 6.00
C SER A 68 1.58 -13.01 6.61
N LYS A 69 1.46 -14.02 5.76
CA LYS A 69 1.57 -15.43 6.13
C LYS A 69 3.01 -15.95 6.09
N SER A 70 3.96 -15.10 5.72
CA SER A 70 5.37 -15.47 5.57
C SER A 70 6.17 -15.09 6.81
N THR A 71 7.11 -15.94 7.18
CA THR A 71 8.19 -15.57 8.09
C THR A 71 9.30 -14.91 7.30
N TYR A 72 9.76 -13.74 7.75
CA TYR A 72 10.99 -13.14 7.24
C TYR A 72 12.16 -13.56 8.14
N ASP A 73 13.04 -14.39 7.60
CA ASP A 73 14.25 -14.87 8.30
C ASP A 73 15.38 -13.85 8.25
N ALA A 74 15.34 -12.94 7.29
CA ALA A 74 16.15 -11.72 7.24
C ALA A 74 15.26 -10.53 6.90
N PHE A 75 15.34 -9.47 7.69
CA PHE A 75 14.65 -8.21 7.47
C PHE A 75 15.47 -7.08 8.08
N LYS A 76 16.36 -6.53 7.28
CA LYS A 76 17.34 -5.53 7.71
C LYS A 76 17.14 -4.23 6.96
N LEU A 77 16.94 -3.16 7.72
CA LEU A 77 16.72 -1.82 7.20
C LEU A 77 18.01 -1.02 7.19
N ASP A 78 18.12 -0.15 6.22
CA ASP A 78 19.04 0.98 6.18
C ASP A 78 18.34 2.21 6.70
N LEU A 79 18.72 2.72 7.86
CA LEU A 79 18.10 3.85 8.52
C LEU A 79 19.03 5.04 8.54
N VAL A 80 18.47 6.21 8.25
CA VAL A 80 19.11 7.52 8.45
C VAL A 80 18.37 8.24 9.57
N MET A 81 19.11 8.67 10.58
CA MET A 81 18.62 9.52 11.67
C MET A 81 19.00 10.97 11.38
N PHE A 82 18.01 11.83 11.42
CA PHE A 82 18.20 13.29 11.32
C PHE A 82 18.11 13.92 12.70
N GLN A 83 18.90 14.92 12.94
CA GLN A 83 18.81 15.79 14.11
C GLN A 83 17.61 16.73 14.01
N SER A 84 17.26 17.39 15.09
CA SER A 84 16.10 18.31 15.15
C SER A 84 16.24 19.52 14.22
N ASP A 85 17.49 19.85 13.79
CA ASP A 85 17.79 20.89 12.79
C ASP A 85 17.71 20.37 11.34
N GLY A 86 17.40 19.08 11.14
CA GLY A 86 17.32 18.44 9.82
C GLY A 86 18.64 17.93 9.27
N ILE A 87 19.75 18.08 9.99
CA ILE A 87 21.04 17.57 9.57
C ILE A 87 21.11 16.05 9.83
N ILE A 88 21.76 15.30 8.94
CA ILE A 88 21.99 13.88 9.14
C ILE A 88 22.91 13.67 10.35
N GLY A 89 22.39 13.02 11.39
CA GLY A 89 23.16 12.66 12.57
C GLY A 89 23.95 11.36 12.35
N ARG A 90 23.27 10.32 11.88
CA ARG A 90 23.91 9.03 11.57
C ARG A 90 23.10 8.18 10.62
N ARG A 91 23.76 7.21 9.97
CA ARG A 91 23.17 6.11 9.22
C ARG A 91 23.57 4.80 9.86
N PHE A 92 22.63 3.84 9.98
CA PHE A 92 22.88 2.56 10.61
C PHE A 92 21.92 1.49 10.08
N ALA A 93 22.31 0.23 10.23
CA ALA A 93 21.47 -0.90 9.90
C ALA A 93 20.62 -1.29 11.12
N LEU A 94 19.34 -1.60 10.88
CA LEU A 94 18.40 -2.08 11.89
C LEU A 94 17.90 -3.47 11.50
N ASP A 95 18.30 -4.49 12.27
CA ASP A 95 17.86 -5.86 12.04
C ASP A 95 16.58 -6.16 12.84
N LEU A 96 15.52 -6.48 12.11
CA LEU A 96 14.22 -6.82 12.69
C LEU A 96 13.95 -8.31 12.73
N ALA A 97 14.80 -9.13 12.11
CA ALA A 97 14.58 -10.57 12.00
C ALA A 97 14.67 -11.29 13.38
N PRO A 98 14.01 -12.45 13.52
CA PRO A 98 12.97 -12.96 12.63
C PRO A 98 11.64 -12.22 12.78
N VAL A 99 10.94 -11.98 11.66
CA VAL A 99 9.61 -11.35 11.65
C VAL A 99 8.58 -12.44 11.32
N ARG A 100 7.89 -12.92 12.34
CA ARG A 100 6.98 -14.07 12.23
C ARG A 100 5.61 -13.66 11.68
N PRO A 101 4.89 -14.55 10.97
CA PRO A 101 3.59 -14.29 10.39
C PRO A 101 2.53 -14.01 11.47
N ASP A 102 1.55 -13.21 11.12
CA ASP A 102 0.40 -12.86 11.97
C ASP A 102 0.81 -12.42 13.38
N LYS A 103 1.97 -11.79 13.50
CA LYS A 103 2.54 -11.47 14.82
C LYS A 103 2.92 -10.00 14.95
N ARG A 104 2.62 -9.49 16.14
CA ARG A 104 3.15 -8.22 16.65
C ARG A 104 4.26 -8.51 17.66
N SER A 105 5.39 -7.84 17.53
CA SER A 105 6.56 -7.99 18.41
C SER A 105 7.19 -6.63 18.70
N VAL A 106 7.89 -6.53 19.82
CA VAL A 106 8.63 -5.33 20.19
C VAL A 106 10.12 -5.61 20.05
N LYS A 107 10.84 -4.69 19.42
CA LYS A 107 12.29 -4.69 19.29
C LYS A 107 12.84 -3.44 19.98
N LEU A 108 13.95 -3.58 20.66
CA LEU A 108 14.62 -2.50 21.36
C LEU A 108 15.98 -2.28 20.70
N PHE A 109 16.29 -0.99 20.48
CA PHE A 109 17.57 -0.60 19.87
C PHE A 109 18.19 0.54 20.68
N ASP A 110 19.43 0.36 21.07
CA ASP A 110 20.21 1.44 21.69
C ASP A 110 20.87 2.28 20.60
N LEU A 111 20.58 3.56 20.61
CA LEU A 111 21.19 4.57 19.77
C LEU A 111 22.33 5.20 20.60
N ASP A 112 23.46 4.47 20.67
CA ASP A 112 24.57 4.85 21.53
C ASP A 112 25.08 6.26 21.23
N GLY A 113 25.21 7.08 22.26
CA GLY A 113 25.66 8.46 22.16
C GLY A 113 24.62 9.44 21.59
N ALA A 114 23.42 8.99 21.20
CA ALA A 114 22.38 9.90 20.73
C ALA A 114 21.59 10.48 21.91
N ASN A 115 21.30 11.78 21.85
CA ASN A 115 20.34 12.40 22.78
C ASN A 115 18.92 12.26 22.19
N CYS A 116 17.99 11.66 22.92
CA CYS A 116 16.61 11.46 22.45
C CYS A 116 15.93 12.78 22.06
N GLU A 117 16.25 13.88 22.74
CA GLU A 117 15.63 15.18 22.51
C GLU A 117 16.15 15.88 21.22
N GLU A 118 17.33 15.46 20.75
CA GLU A 118 17.96 15.99 19.55
C GLU A 118 17.62 15.20 18.29
N ILE A 119 16.88 14.08 18.44
CA ILE A 119 16.42 13.30 17.30
C ILE A 119 15.21 13.99 16.66
N GLY A 120 15.33 14.41 15.41
CA GLY A 120 14.26 15.05 14.65
C GLY A 120 13.38 14.05 13.89
N SER A 121 14.01 13.14 13.14
CA SER A 121 13.28 12.12 12.36
C SER A 121 14.15 10.94 12.00
N PHE A 122 13.49 9.88 11.53
CA PHE A 122 14.11 8.72 10.89
C PHE A 122 13.61 8.56 9.45
N LEU A 123 14.51 8.16 8.55
CA LEU A 123 14.17 7.73 7.19
C LEU A 123 14.58 6.28 7.01
N VAL A 124 13.65 5.44 6.60
CA VAL A 124 13.97 4.13 6.03
C VAL A 124 14.46 4.37 4.60
N ASN A 125 15.78 4.49 4.45
CA ASN A 125 16.40 4.78 3.17
C ASN A 125 16.29 3.61 2.21
N ASP A 126 16.45 2.38 2.73
CA ASP A 126 16.35 1.16 1.93
C ASP A 126 16.13 -0.08 2.82
N ILE A 127 15.89 -1.24 2.19
CA ILE A 127 15.93 -2.55 2.83
C ILE A 127 17.17 -3.29 2.31
N MET A 128 18.14 -3.48 3.21
CA MET A 128 19.41 -4.14 2.89
C MET A 128 19.26 -5.65 2.69
N GLU A 129 18.38 -6.27 3.46
CA GLU A 129 18.10 -7.70 3.38
C GLU A 129 16.60 -7.93 3.59
N CYS A 130 16.01 -8.72 2.71
CA CYS A 130 14.62 -9.18 2.84
C CYS A 130 14.51 -10.59 2.28
N ARG A 131 14.35 -11.57 3.18
CA ARG A 131 14.31 -12.98 2.80
C ARG A 131 13.33 -13.75 3.68
N THR A 132 12.55 -14.59 3.03
CA THR A 132 11.69 -15.57 3.68
C THR A 132 12.35 -16.94 3.67
N SER A 133 11.75 -17.91 4.35
CA SER A 133 12.20 -19.32 4.34
C SER A 133 12.20 -19.95 2.94
N THR A 134 11.46 -19.37 1.98
CA THR A 134 11.38 -19.84 0.59
C THR A 134 12.34 -19.11 -0.35
N GLY A 135 13.06 -18.11 0.12
CA GLY A 135 14.03 -17.35 -0.66
C GLY A 135 13.91 -15.83 -0.53
N PRO A 136 14.63 -15.07 -1.37
CA PRO A 136 14.55 -13.63 -1.40
C PRO A 136 13.11 -13.17 -1.64
N ALA A 137 12.66 -12.18 -0.86
CA ALA A 137 11.38 -11.52 -1.06
C ALA A 137 11.56 -10.26 -1.89
N THR A 138 10.61 -9.98 -2.80
CA THR A 138 10.57 -8.77 -3.60
C THR A 138 9.68 -7.72 -2.95
N ASP A 139 9.84 -6.46 -3.37
CA ASP A 139 8.95 -5.36 -3.02
C ASP A 139 8.79 -5.07 -1.51
N CYS A 140 9.76 -5.53 -0.70
CA CYS A 140 9.70 -5.37 0.75
C CYS A 140 9.60 -3.90 1.17
N LEU A 141 10.35 -2.99 0.51
CA LEU A 141 10.27 -1.56 0.79
C LEU A 141 8.92 -0.97 0.36
N ALA A 142 8.42 -1.38 -0.81
CA ALA A 142 7.11 -0.93 -1.30
C ALA A 142 5.98 -1.31 -0.34
N ASN A 143 6.03 -2.54 0.19
CA ASN A 143 5.02 -3.11 1.08
C ASN A 143 5.25 -2.76 2.57
N LEU A 144 6.40 -2.15 2.92
CA LEU A 144 6.67 -1.69 4.28
C LEU A 144 5.75 -0.52 4.62
N LYS A 145 5.12 -0.55 5.78
CA LYS A 145 4.41 0.58 6.38
C LYS A 145 5.21 1.10 7.57
N VAL A 146 5.31 2.41 7.68
CA VAL A 146 5.99 3.07 8.81
C VAL A 146 5.05 4.05 9.48
N LYS A 147 5.14 4.17 10.79
CA LYS A 147 4.41 5.16 11.60
C LYS A 147 5.12 5.43 12.90
N SER A 148 4.81 6.55 13.54
CA SER A 148 5.33 6.93 14.85
C SER A 148 4.20 7.30 15.79
N LEU A 149 4.35 6.94 17.06
CA LEU A 149 3.55 7.42 18.19
C LEU A 149 4.30 8.46 19.03
N THR A 150 5.50 8.83 18.61
CA THR A 150 6.32 9.86 19.25
C THR A 150 6.24 11.17 18.48
N LYS A 151 6.93 12.21 18.98
CA LYS A 151 7.10 13.47 18.25
C LYS A 151 8.09 13.34 17.09
N VAL A 152 8.92 12.29 17.12
CA VAL A 152 9.91 12.00 16.09
C VAL A 152 9.24 11.24 14.95
N GLU A 153 9.24 11.79 13.77
CA GLU A 153 8.66 11.16 12.59
C GLU A 153 9.54 10.01 12.07
N ILE A 154 8.89 9.05 11.41
CA ILE A 154 9.55 8.02 10.61
C ILE A 154 8.90 7.98 9.23
N SER A 155 9.72 8.01 8.19
CA SER A 155 9.33 8.01 6.78
C SER A 155 10.09 6.95 5.97
N LYS A 156 9.70 6.76 4.72
CA LYS A 156 10.40 5.93 3.72
C LYS A 156 10.34 6.55 2.34
#